data_d95a4ca4cd7379035fce35be08904652
#
_entry.id   d95a4ca4cd7379035fce35be08904652
#
_cell.length_a   1.000
_cell.length_b   1.000
_cell.length_c   1.000
_cell.angle_alpha   90.00
_cell.angle_beta   90.00
_cell.angle_gamma   90.00
#
_symmetry.space_group_name_H-M   'P 1'
#
loop_
_entity.id
_entity.type
_entity.pdbx_description
1 polymer ?
#
loop_
_entity_poly.entity_id
_entity_poly.type
_entity_poly.pdbx_seq_one_letter_code
_entity_poly.pdbx_strand_id
1 'polypeptide(L)'
;VLRSITAGLVLAFAGSRANVARTILSCAGIVVGIGALITVVTAGDLGERYAKAYSESVAGRAATFQVDLMAELEDLEAFEADLQRAGGTVVSLSTWISGPVVRSGGTPVPDVAFAAVDASLSDIRRLEIVQGRWFTEEDQESLVPVLVVNEELAGLLGDVTDVEIGTRRWLSARVVGVVETSAFESYPQLYLLRSPASEELMSSLSSSEEPLMLSYSVLVPPTDADPDSFLYRLASASWRWGAPTENIDEFVSVWRSDDSEAVDEMLGYLSMGLLGVASITLLTGLLGVLNVGLVTVRERRRELATYRALGASSLTLFVAVVTEAVVVSVVAGAIALTLCLAGAWVVDVLASPYLPSDVSVFVPPEAALVGLASAAFVGLLAGIIPAWRALRASVVAGLRE
;
A
#
# COMPACT_ATOMS: atom_id res chain seq x y z
N VAL A 1 6.02 28.16 -36.05
CA VAL A 1 5.68 26.96 -35.26
C VAL A 1 4.35 27.16 -34.58
N LEU A 2 4.13 28.23 -33.76
CA LEU A 2 2.86 28.45 -33.02
C LEU A 2 1.63 28.56 -33.94
N ARG A 3 1.75 29.31 -35.08
CA ARG A 3 0.67 29.44 -36.09
C ARG A 3 0.36 28.12 -36.81
N SER A 4 1.33 27.22 -36.93
CA SER A 4 1.10 25.89 -37.51
C SER A 4 0.39 24.96 -36.54
N ILE A 5 0.64 25.09 -35.24
CA ILE A 5 -0.03 24.32 -34.16
C ILE A 5 -1.50 24.75 -34.04
N THR A 6 -1.80 26.05 -34.04
CA THR A 6 -3.18 26.52 -33.98
C THR A 6 -3.98 26.19 -35.24
N ALA A 7 -3.36 26.25 -36.45
CA ALA A 7 -3.98 25.78 -37.68
C ALA A 7 -4.22 24.26 -37.68
N GLY A 8 -3.29 23.47 -37.09
CA GLY A 8 -3.45 22.03 -36.93
C GLY A 8 -4.60 21.66 -35.98
N LEU A 9 -4.76 22.39 -34.87
CA LEU A 9 -5.88 22.23 -33.93
C LEU A 9 -7.25 22.50 -34.58
N VAL A 10 -7.36 23.59 -35.35
CA VAL A 10 -8.62 23.94 -36.05
C VAL A 10 -8.95 22.92 -37.13
N LEU A 11 -7.95 22.43 -37.86
CA LEU A 11 -8.12 21.39 -38.88
C LEU A 11 -8.46 20.02 -38.27
N ALA A 12 -7.89 19.68 -37.11
CA ALA A 12 -8.21 18.44 -36.37
C ALA A 12 -9.69 18.42 -35.93
N PHE A 13 -10.19 19.52 -35.38
CA PHE A 13 -11.61 19.64 -34.98
C PHE A 13 -12.58 19.65 -36.20
N ALA A 14 -12.20 20.23 -37.32
CA ALA A 14 -13.03 20.26 -38.51
C ALA A 14 -13.09 18.88 -39.20
N GLY A 15 -11.98 18.12 -39.22
CA GLY A 15 -11.91 16.77 -39.80
C GLY A 15 -12.65 15.68 -39.01
N SER A 16 -12.75 15.81 -37.68
CA SER A 16 -13.39 14.80 -36.81
C SER A 16 -14.93 14.73 -37.00
N ARG A 17 -15.56 15.78 -37.52
CA ARG A 17 -17.02 15.81 -37.79
C ARG A 17 -17.46 14.94 -38.99
N ALA A 18 -16.60 14.56 -39.88
CA ALA A 18 -16.97 13.83 -41.10
C ALA A 18 -17.14 12.32 -40.92
N ASN A 19 -16.54 11.69 -39.85
CA ASN A 19 -16.63 10.25 -39.58
C ASN A 19 -16.57 9.94 -38.07
N VAL A 20 -17.57 10.40 -37.34
CA VAL A 20 -17.67 10.34 -35.86
C VAL A 20 -17.49 8.91 -35.33
N ALA A 21 -18.13 7.91 -35.94
CA ALA A 21 -18.07 6.52 -35.47
C ALA A 21 -16.63 5.95 -35.49
N ARG A 22 -15.85 6.29 -36.52
CA ARG A 22 -14.46 5.83 -36.64
C ARG A 22 -13.55 6.52 -35.63
N THR A 23 -13.73 7.83 -35.47
CA THR A 23 -12.96 8.61 -34.46
C THR A 23 -13.26 8.08 -33.05
N ILE A 24 -14.51 7.76 -32.72
CA ILE A 24 -14.89 7.15 -31.45
C ILE A 24 -14.20 5.80 -31.27
N LEU A 25 -14.20 4.94 -32.29
CA LEU A 25 -13.60 3.61 -32.18
C LEU A 25 -12.08 3.67 -31.98
N SER A 26 -11.41 4.65 -32.64
CA SER A 26 -9.97 4.89 -32.44
C SER A 26 -9.67 5.43 -31.06
N CYS A 27 -10.44 6.42 -30.61
CA CYS A 27 -10.32 6.97 -29.27
C CYS A 27 -10.58 5.91 -28.21
N ALA A 28 -11.56 5.01 -28.42
CA ALA A 28 -11.86 3.94 -27.48
C ALA A 28 -10.66 3.03 -27.22
N GLY A 29 -9.91 2.64 -28.26
CA GLY A 29 -8.70 1.83 -28.09
C GLY A 29 -7.61 2.53 -27.28
N ILE A 30 -7.43 3.84 -27.47
CA ILE A 30 -6.50 4.66 -26.68
C ILE A 30 -7.00 4.81 -25.25
N VAL A 31 -8.28 5.13 -25.06
CA VAL A 31 -8.89 5.31 -23.73
C VAL A 31 -8.72 4.04 -22.91
N VAL A 32 -9.01 2.87 -23.49
CA VAL A 32 -8.83 1.58 -22.81
C VAL A 32 -7.37 1.30 -22.50
N GLY A 33 -6.46 1.53 -23.45
CA GLY A 33 -5.02 1.28 -23.25
C GLY A 33 -4.39 2.17 -22.19
N ILE A 34 -4.69 3.47 -22.23
CA ILE A 34 -4.19 4.43 -21.25
C ILE A 34 -4.90 4.26 -19.90
N GLY A 35 -6.21 4.01 -19.93
CA GLY A 35 -6.98 3.70 -18.72
C GLY A 35 -6.43 2.47 -17.99
N ALA A 36 -6.12 1.40 -18.72
CA ALA A 36 -5.47 0.22 -18.16
C ALA A 36 -4.12 0.56 -17.52
N LEU A 37 -3.28 1.38 -18.20
CA LEU A 37 -1.99 1.80 -17.64
C LEU A 37 -2.15 2.60 -16.35
N ILE A 38 -3.04 3.59 -16.34
CA ILE A 38 -3.33 4.40 -15.13
C ILE A 38 -3.85 3.50 -14.00
N THR A 39 -4.78 2.59 -14.31
CA THR A 39 -5.35 1.65 -13.31
C THR A 39 -4.28 0.74 -12.74
N VAL A 40 -3.36 0.22 -13.56
CA VAL A 40 -2.26 -0.63 -13.12
C VAL A 40 -1.33 0.10 -12.15
N VAL A 41 -0.92 1.33 -12.51
CA VAL A 41 -0.05 2.13 -11.64
C VAL A 41 -0.77 2.50 -10.34
N THR A 42 -2.06 2.84 -10.42
CA THR A 42 -2.89 3.14 -9.24
C THR A 42 -3.07 1.91 -8.35
N ALA A 43 -3.31 0.72 -8.92
CA ALA A 43 -3.47 -0.51 -8.17
C ALA A 43 -2.14 -0.95 -7.52
N GLY A 44 -1.01 -0.72 -8.18
CA GLY A 44 0.32 -0.97 -7.61
C GLY A 44 0.58 -0.09 -6.38
N ASP A 45 0.35 1.22 -6.49
CA ASP A 45 0.50 2.17 -5.38
C ASP A 45 -0.46 1.87 -4.21
N LEU A 46 -1.72 1.53 -4.50
CA LEU A 46 -2.67 1.11 -3.47
C LEU A 46 -2.20 -0.18 -2.78
N GLY A 47 -1.75 -1.17 -3.56
CA GLY A 47 -1.23 -2.43 -3.03
C GLY A 47 -0.02 -2.23 -2.11
N GLU A 48 0.91 -1.36 -2.48
CA GLU A 48 2.07 -1.00 -1.66
C GLU A 48 1.64 -0.35 -0.33
N ARG A 49 0.77 0.66 -0.39
CA ARG A 49 0.27 1.34 0.82
C ARG A 49 -0.51 0.39 1.74
N TYR A 50 -1.34 -0.46 1.16
CA TYR A 50 -2.11 -1.44 1.91
C TYR A 50 -1.20 -2.49 2.57
N ALA A 51 -0.26 -3.07 1.82
CA ALA A 51 0.67 -4.06 2.34
C ALA A 51 1.56 -3.48 3.44
N LYS A 52 2.02 -2.22 3.27
CA LYS A 52 2.79 -1.52 4.29
C LYS A 52 1.98 -1.25 5.56
N ALA A 53 0.75 -0.74 5.43
CA ALA A 53 -0.14 -0.51 6.56
C ALA A 53 -0.41 -1.81 7.32
N TYR A 54 -0.66 -2.90 6.58
CA TYR A 54 -0.87 -4.23 7.16
C TYR A 54 0.38 -4.75 7.88
N SER A 55 1.54 -4.73 7.23
CA SER A 55 2.80 -5.17 7.85
C SER A 55 3.12 -4.37 9.11
N GLU A 56 2.96 -3.05 9.07
CA GLU A 56 3.18 -2.18 10.23
C GLU A 56 2.21 -2.44 11.39
N SER A 57 0.97 -2.87 11.11
CA SER A 57 -0.01 -3.17 12.17
C SER A 57 0.26 -4.51 12.86
N VAL A 58 0.71 -5.53 12.14
CA VAL A 58 0.91 -6.89 12.64
C VAL A 58 2.35 -7.13 13.09
N ALA A 59 3.30 -6.85 12.21
CA ALA A 59 4.71 -7.19 12.39
C ALA A 59 5.56 -6.05 12.97
N GLY A 60 5.06 -4.82 12.87
CA GLY A 60 5.76 -3.61 13.28
C GLY A 60 6.32 -2.81 12.11
N ARG A 61 6.77 -1.60 12.41
CA ARG A 61 7.40 -0.69 11.45
C ARG A 61 8.70 -1.28 10.91
N ALA A 62 9.19 -0.73 9.80
CA ALA A 62 10.45 -1.17 9.20
C ALA A 62 11.59 -1.20 10.22
N ALA A 63 12.39 -2.28 10.18
CA ALA A 63 13.46 -2.58 11.13
C ALA A 63 12.98 -2.92 12.55
N THR A 64 11.89 -3.68 12.67
CA THR A 64 11.44 -4.27 13.95
C THR A 64 11.99 -5.68 14.10
N PHE A 65 12.59 -5.95 15.24
CA PHE A 65 12.97 -7.29 15.67
C PHE A 65 11.96 -7.84 16.67
N GLN A 66 11.69 -9.13 16.54
CA GLN A 66 11.07 -9.92 17.60
C GLN A 66 12.18 -10.63 18.36
N VAL A 67 12.17 -10.46 19.68
CA VAL A 67 13.12 -11.07 20.60
C VAL A 67 12.36 -11.96 21.54
N ASP A 68 12.52 -13.27 21.39
CA ASP A 68 11.81 -14.27 22.19
C ASP A 68 12.76 -14.84 23.25
N LEU A 69 12.31 -14.82 24.50
CA LEU A 69 13.01 -15.49 25.61
C LEU A 69 12.60 -16.95 25.65
N MET A 70 13.58 -17.84 25.50
CA MET A 70 13.40 -19.30 25.51
C MET A 70 13.63 -19.90 26.90
N ALA A 71 14.14 -19.11 27.84
CA ALA A 71 14.42 -19.54 29.22
C ALA A 71 14.15 -18.40 30.21
N GLU A 72 13.96 -18.73 31.49
CA GLU A 72 13.88 -17.75 32.56
C GLU A 72 15.25 -17.08 32.78
N LEU A 73 15.25 -15.76 32.94
CA LEU A 73 16.42 -14.97 33.20
C LEU A 73 16.48 -14.59 34.67
N GLU A 74 17.70 -14.43 35.23
CA GLU A 74 17.91 -14.01 36.62
C GLU A 74 17.52 -12.54 36.84
N ASP A 75 17.76 -11.67 35.82
CA ASP A 75 17.51 -10.23 35.90
C ASP A 75 16.89 -9.73 34.58
N LEU A 76 15.56 -9.61 34.58
CA LEU A 76 14.78 -9.17 33.42
C LEU A 76 14.97 -7.66 33.14
N GLU A 77 15.16 -6.84 34.20
CA GLU A 77 15.38 -5.40 34.02
C GLU A 77 16.74 -5.14 33.34
N ALA A 78 17.76 -5.91 33.74
CA ALA A 78 19.07 -5.85 33.07
C ALA A 78 18.98 -6.26 31.61
N PHE A 79 18.20 -7.28 31.29
CA PHE A 79 17.94 -7.72 29.91
C PHE A 79 17.27 -6.62 29.08
N GLU A 80 16.17 -6.03 29.56
CA GLU A 80 15.46 -4.95 28.88
C GLU A 80 16.37 -3.72 28.63
N ALA A 81 17.18 -3.35 29.62
CA ALA A 81 18.17 -2.30 29.45
C ALA A 81 19.24 -2.64 28.41
N ASP A 82 19.62 -3.92 28.27
CA ASP A 82 20.58 -4.37 27.29
C ASP A 82 19.98 -4.48 25.87
N LEU A 83 18.68 -4.72 25.72
CA LEU A 83 18.00 -4.57 24.43
C LEU A 83 18.16 -3.15 23.86
N GLN A 84 18.00 -2.14 24.71
CA GLN A 84 18.23 -0.74 24.29
C GLN A 84 19.71 -0.47 23.97
N ARG A 85 20.65 -0.99 24.77
CA ARG A 85 22.10 -0.82 24.53
C ARG A 85 22.58 -1.57 23.29
N ALA A 86 21.92 -2.69 22.96
CA ALA A 86 22.22 -3.44 21.74
C ALA A 86 21.79 -2.71 20.45
N GLY A 87 21.03 -1.62 20.56
CA GLY A 87 20.60 -0.78 19.45
C GLY A 87 19.09 -0.57 19.36
N GLY A 88 18.31 -1.11 20.28
CA GLY A 88 16.85 -0.86 20.34
C GLY A 88 16.56 0.61 20.65
N THR A 89 15.89 1.31 19.73
CA THR A 89 15.44 2.69 19.94
C THR A 89 14.15 2.73 20.74
N VAL A 90 13.26 1.77 20.50
CA VAL A 90 12.05 1.53 21.26
C VAL A 90 11.98 0.03 21.57
N VAL A 91 11.68 -0.32 22.80
CA VAL A 91 11.50 -1.70 23.26
C VAL A 91 10.13 -1.81 23.90
N SER A 92 9.38 -2.82 23.54
CA SER A 92 8.07 -3.12 24.13
C SER A 92 7.92 -4.61 24.35
N LEU A 93 7.45 -4.99 25.54
CA LEU A 93 6.89 -6.32 25.71
C LEU A 93 5.73 -6.49 24.72
N SER A 94 5.64 -7.66 24.11
CA SER A 94 4.56 -8.01 23.16
C SER A 94 4.29 -9.52 23.21
N THR A 95 3.96 -10.00 24.42
CA THR A 95 3.81 -11.42 24.71
C THR A 95 2.37 -11.88 24.57
N TRP A 96 2.14 -12.91 23.80
CA TRP A 96 0.84 -13.59 23.74
C TRP A 96 0.66 -14.50 24.93
N ILE A 97 -0.54 -14.41 25.56
CA ILE A 97 -0.86 -15.14 26.77
C ILE A 97 -2.03 -16.08 26.49
N SER A 98 -1.84 -17.36 26.77
CA SER A 98 -2.90 -18.37 26.71
C SER A 98 -3.49 -18.61 28.08
N GLY A 99 -4.81 -18.81 28.15
CA GLY A 99 -5.50 -19.27 29.37
C GLY A 99 -6.42 -18.26 30.06
N PRO A 100 -6.18 -16.92 30.04
CA PRO A 100 -7.17 -16.00 30.59
C PRO A 100 -8.49 -16.02 29.81
N VAL A 101 -9.57 -15.69 30.53
CA VAL A 101 -10.91 -15.52 29.96
C VAL A 101 -11.40 -14.12 30.31
N VAL A 102 -12.09 -13.48 29.36
CA VAL A 102 -12.82 -12.22 29.56
C VAL A 102 -14.27 -12.53 29.90
N ARG A 103 -14.86 -11.80 30.89
CA ARG A 103 -16.29 -11.80 31.14
C ARG A 103 -16.85 -10.39 31.11
N SER A 104 -18.00 -10.25 30.48
CA SER A 104 -18.82 -9.05 30.54
C SER A 104 -20.14 -9.38 31.23
N GLY A 105 -20.45 -8.68 32.32
CA GLY A 105 -21.68 -8.95 33.09
C GLY A 105 -21.81 -10.40 33.62
N GLY A 106 -20.67 -11.08 33.86
CA GLY A 106 -20.64 -12.49 34.30
C GLY A 106 -20.69 -13.51 33.14
N THR A 107 -20.87 -13.09 31.90
CA THR A 107 -20.90 -13.98 30.75
C THR A 107 -19.51 -14.06 30.13
N PRO A 108 -18.90 -15.26 29.96
CA PRO A 108 -17.60 -15.40 29.34
C PRO A 108 -17.68 -15.12 27.82
N VAL A 109 -16.67 -14.43 27.29
CA VAL A 109 -16.45 -14.23 25.87
C VAL A 109 -15.42 -15.27 25.42
N PRO A 110 -15.78 -16.18 24.47
CA PRO A 110 -14.88 -17.23 24.00
C PRO A 110 -13.83 -16.70 23.05
N ASP A 111 -12.76 -17.45 22.90
CA ASP A 111 -11.74 -17.30 21.86
C ASP A 111 -11.10 -15.90 21.76
N VAL A 112 -10.89 -15.25 22.90
CA VAL A 112 -10.20 -13.97 22.98
C VAL A 112 -8.70 -14.20 23.01
N ALA A 113 -7.98 -13.58 22.10
CA ALA A 113 -6.52 -13.54 22.12
C ALA A 113 -6.03 -12.45 23.09
N PHE A 114 -5.11 -12.80 23.98
CA PHE A 114 -4.54 -11.88 24.97
C PHE A 114 -3.09 -11.57 24.61
N ALA A 115 -2.74 -10.30 24.58
CA ALA A 115 -1.37 -9.84 24.50
C ALA A 115 -1.02 -8.97 25.70
N ALA A 116 0.03 -9.31 26.45
CA ALA A 116 0.64 -8.41 27.42
C ALA A 116 1.61 -7.49 26.70
N VAL A 117 1.47 -6.19 26.91
CA VAL A 117 2.21 -5.18 26.15
C VAL A 117 2.64 -4.02 27.04
N ASP A 118 3.65 -3.29 26.60
CA ASP A 118 3.99 -1.98 27.14
C ASP A 118 3.29 -0.86 26.37
N ALA A 119 3.20 0.32 26.96
CA ALA A 119 2.64 1.50 26.29
C ALA A 119 3.39 1.87 25.00
N SER A 120 4.69 1.60 24.94
CA SER A 120 5.57 1.85 23.79
C SER A 120 5.26 1.01 22.55
N LEU A 121 4.38 0.00 22.62
CA LEU A 121 4.03 -0.82 21.45
C LEU A 121 3.43 0.01 20.31
N SER A 122 2.69 1.07 20.61
CA SER A 122 2.14 1.97 19.59
C SER A 122 3.20 2.75 18.78
N ASP A 123 4.42 2.87 19.32
CA ASP A 123 5.53 3.46 18.58
C ASP A 123 6.18 2.46 17.61
N ILE A 124 6.05 1.17 17.89
CA ILE A 124 6.56 0.06 17.08
C ILE A 124 5.53 -0.40 16.05
N ARG A 125 4.29 -0.62 16.48
CA ARG A 125 3.19 -1.06 15.62
C ARG A 125 2.28 0.10 15.26
N ARG A 126 1.68 0.02 14.09
CA ARG A 126 0.66 0.94 13.65
C ARG A 126 -0.69 0.49 14.18
N LEU A 127 -1.13 1.08 15.28
CA LEU A 127 -2.39 0.78 15.93
C LEU A 127 -3.33 1.99 15.77
N GLU A 128 -4.35 1.83 14.93
CA GLU A 128 -5.37 2.87 14.69
C GLU A 128 -6.41 2.82 15.81
N ILE A 129 -6.59 3.94 16.52
CA ILE A 129 -7.56 4.06 17.62
C ILE A 129 -8.90 4.50 17.06
N VAL A 130 -9.90 3.64 17.17
CA VAL A 130 -11.28 3.92 16.74
C VAL A 130 -12.05 4.67 17.82
N GLN A 131 -11.84 4.31 19.06
CA GLN A 131 -12.51 4.92 20.21
C GLN A 131 -11.59 4.98 21.43
N GLY A 132 -11.67 6.03 22.23
CA GLY A 132 -10.86 6.19 23.41
C GLY A 132 -9.41 6.57 23.10
N ARG A 133 -8.45 5.87 23.72
CA ARG A 133 -7.01 6.13 23.55
C ARG A 133 -6.17 4.87 23.76
N TRP A 134 -4.93 4.91 23.31
CA TRP A 134 -3.90 3.95 23.69
C TRP A 134 -3.41 4.18 25.12
N PHE A 135 -2.60 3.30 25.64
CA PHE A 135 -1.99 3.40 26.96
C PHE A 135 -1.08 4.62 27.08
N THR A 136 -1.06 5.19 28.30
CA THR A 136 -0.14 6.27 28.69
C THR A 136 0.73 5.82 29.84
N GLU A 137 1.79 6.56 30.14
CA GLU A 137 2.65 6.28 31.31
C GLU A 137 1.87 6.31 32.62
N GLU A 138 0.84 7.18 32.73
CA GLU A 138 -0.03 7.27 33.91
C GLU A 138 -0.83 5.98 34.16
N ASP A 139 -1.14 5.22 33.14
CA ASP A 139 -1.87 3.95 33.26
C ASP A 139 -1.03 2.87 33.93
N GLN A 140 0.30 2.98 33.91
CA GLN A 140 1.20 2.06 34.63
C GLN A 140 1.07 2.17 36.14
N GLU A 141 0.68 3.34 36.64
CA GLU A 141 0.44 3.58 38.06
C GLU A 141 -0.98 3.21 38.49
N SER A 142 -1.82 2.74 37.58
CA SER A 142 -3.21 2.35 37.89
C SER A 142 -3.26 1.17 38.86
N LEU A 143 -4.18 1.26 39.81
CA LEU A 143 -4.46 0.15 40.76
C LEU A 143 -5.34 -0.96 40.13
N VAL A 144 -5.86 -0.74 38.96
CA VAL A 144 -6.73 -1.68 38.25
C VAL A 144 -6.08 -1.97 36.90
N PRO A 145 -6.03 -3.22 36.44
CA PRO A 145 -5.53 -3.54 35.11
C PRO A 145 -6.22 -2.72 34.02
N VAL A 146 -5.43 -2.15 33.11
CA VAL A 146 -5.91 -1.31 32.01
C VAL A 146 -5.80 -2.08 30.70
N LEU A 147 -6.85 -1.99 29.89
CA LEU A 147 -7.02 -2.76 28.65
C LEU A 147 -7.29 -1.86 27.46
N VAL A 148 -6.80 -2.30 26.32
CA VAL A 148 -7.26 -1.85 25.00
C VAL A 148 -7.77 -3.09 24.26
N VAL A 149 -8.88 -2.98 23.56
CA VAL A 149 -9.53 -4.09 22.84
C VAL A 149 -9.65 -3.74 21.36
N ASN A 150 -9.79 -4.75 20.48
CA ASN A 150 -10.13 -4.49 19.10
C ASN A 150 -11.65 -4.32 18.90
N GLU A 151 -12.09 -3.83 17.75
CA GLU A 151 -13.51 -3.62 17.44
C GLU A 151 -14.35 -4.89 17.56
N GLU A 152 -13.78 -6.05 17.19
CA GLU A 152 -14.45 -7.35 17.27
C GLU A 152 -14.80 -7.68 18.74
N LEU A 153 -13.84 -7.53 19.65
CA LEU A 153 -14.09 -7.74 21.08
C LEU A 153 -15.01 -6.66 21.65
N ALA A 154 -14.82 -5.39 21.26
CA ALA A 154 -15.68 -4.30 21.70
C ALA A 154 -17.16 -4.54 21.32
N GLY A 155 -17.40 -5.05 20.10
CA GLY A 155 -18.73 -5.46 19.63
C GLY A 155 -19.37 -6.56 20.50
N LEU A 156 -18.58 -7.51 21.00
CA LEU A 156 -19.04 -8.58 21.89
C LEU A 156 -19.27 -8.11 23.33
N LEU A 157 -18.46 -7.14 23.79
CA LEU A 157 -18.58 -6.57 25.14
C LEU A 157 -19.74 -5.57 25.28
N GLY A 158 -20.13 -4.92 24.18
CA GLY A 158 -21.10 -3.82 24.18
C GLY A 158 -20.54 -2.55 24.85
N ASP A 159 -21.44 -1.69 25.40
CA ASP A 159 -21.06 -0.41 26.03
C ASP A 159 -20.43 -0.56 27.43
N VAL A 160 -19.72 -1.67 27.69
CA VAL A 160 -19.15 -1.97 29.00
C VAL A 160 -17.71 -1.49 29.06
N THR A 161 -17.42 -0.57 29.99
CA THR A 161 -16.06 -0.05 30.23
C THR A 161 -15.27 -0.89 31.21
N ASP A 162 -15.93 -1.61 32.10
CA ASP A 162 -15.31 -2.45 33.11
C ASP A 162 -15.65 -3.92 32.84
N VAL A 163 -14.62 -4.71 32.62
CA VAL A 163 -14.71 -6.17 32.38
C VAL A 163 -13.98 -6.94 33.42
N GLU A 164 -14.28 -8.22 33.57
CA GLU A 164 -13.53 -9.11 34.42
C GLU A 164 -12.62 -10.01 33.60
N ILE A 165 -11.34 -10.06 33.96
CA ILE A 165 -10.35 -10.94 33.35
C ILE A 165 -9.79 -11.91 34.38
N GLY A 166 -9.49 -13.12 34.00
CA GLY A 166 -8.90 -14.08 34.91
C GLY A 166 -8.91 -15.52 34.42
N THR A 167 -8.37 -16.38 35.27
CA THR A 167 -8.39 -17.84 35.13
C THR A 167 -9.15 -18.47 36.30
N ARG A 168 -8.51 -18.55 37.47
CA ARG A 168 -9.08 -19.03 38.74
C ARG A 168 -9.59 -17.89 39.60
N ARG A 169 -8.98 -16.73 39.52
CA ARG A 169 -9.41 -15.48 40.17
C ARG A 169 -9.82 -14.50 39.08
N TRP A 170 -10.79 -13.66 39.41
CA TRP A 170 -11.31 -12.64 38.51
C TRP A 170 -10.88 -11.27 39.01
N LEU A 171 -10.27 -10.51 38.14
CA LEU A 171 -9.86 -9.14 38.37
C LEU A 171 -10.74 -8.23 37.52
N SER A 172 -11.25 -7.17 38.14
CA SER A 172 -11.90 -6.11 37.35
C SER A 172 -10.84 -5.33 36.61
N ALA A 173 -11.04 -5.12 35.34
CA ALA A 173 -10.13 -4.40 34.46
C ALA A 173 -10.89 -3.34 33.68
N ARG A 174 -10.21 -2.24 33.34
CA ARG A 174 -10.81 -1.09 32.65
C ARG A 174 -10.38 -1.03 31.19
N VAL A 175 -11.36 -0.97 30.29
CA VAL A 175 -11.12 -0.70 28.86
C VAL A 175 -11.00 0.80 28.66
N VAL A 176 -9.86 1.27 28.12
CA VAL A 176 -9.58 2.70 27.88
C VAL A 176 -9.61 3.07 26.40
N GLY A 177 -9.55 2.08 25.52
CA GLY A 177 -9.59 2.31 24.08
C GLY A 177 -9.98 1.11 23.27
N VAL A 178 -10.36 1.37 22.03
CA VAL A 178 -10.67 0.39 21.01
C VAL A 178 -9.79 0.65 19.81
N VAL A 179 -9.07 -0.36 19.35
CA VAL A 179 -8.25 -0.32 18.13
C VAL A 179 -9.01 -0.94 16.97
N GLU A 180 -8.68 -0.49 15.76
CA GLU A 180 -9.21 -1.07 14.53
C GLU A 180 -8.86 -2.56 14.44
N THR A 181 -9.82 -3.37 14.01
CA THR A 181 -9.56 -4.79 13.76
C THR A 181 -8.90 -4.94 12.40
N SER A 182 -7.74 -5.58 12.37
CA SER A 182 -7.09 -5.89 11.09
C SER A 182 -8.01 -6.78 10.23
N ALA A 183 -8.12 -6.45 8.94
CA ALA A 183 -8.97 -7.21 7.98
C ALA A 183 -8.61 -8.71 7.89
N PHE A 184 -7.40 -9.11 8.34
CA PHE A 184 -6.92 -10.47 8.32
C PHE A 184 -6.92 -11.16 9.69
N GLU A 185 -7.08 -10.41 10.78
CA GLU A 185 -7.14 -10.91 12.13
C GLU A 185 -8.53 -10.64 12.74
N SER A 186 -9.57 -11.16 12.09
CA SER A 186 -10.98 -11.01 12.51
C SER A 186 -11.32 -11.91 13.68
N TYR A 187 -10.54 -11.83 14.77
CA TYR A 187 -10.84 -12.51 16.03
C TYR A 187 -10.76 -11.52 17.20
N PRO A 188 -11.53 -11.76 18.28
CA PRO A 188 -11.52 -10.90 19.44
C PRO A 188 -10.13 -10.82 20.07
N GLN A 189 -9.60 -9.62 20.24
CA GLN A 189 -8.24 -9.39 20.73
C GLN A 189 -8.22 -8.37 21.86
N LEU A 190 -7.36 -8.60 22.83
CA LEU A 190 -7.18 -7.77 24.01
C LEU A 190 -5.70 -7.50 24.25
N TYR A 191 -5.38 -6.25 24.45
CA TYR A 191 -4.07 -5.79 24.92
C TYR A 191 -4.17 -5.45 26.39
N LEU A 192 -3.33 -6.11 27.21
CA LEU A 192 -3.20 -5.89 28.66
C LEU A 192 -1.93 -5.09 28.91
N LEU A 193 -2.05 -3.91 29.51
CA LEU A 193 -0.88 -3.13 29.90
C LEU A 193 -0.09 -3.83 30.99
N ARG A 194 1.22 -4.01 30.77
CA ARG A 194 2.14 -4.45 31.83
C ARG A 194 2.23 -3.38 32.91
N SER A 195 1.76 -3.71 34.10
CA SER A 195 1.73 -2.83 35.26
C SER A 195 1.69 -3.66 36.56
N PRO A 196 1.99 -3.08 37.72
CA PRO A 196 1.84 -3.79 39.00
C PRO A 196 0.42 -4.36 39.24
N ALA A 197 -0.61 -3.70 38.70
CA ALA A 197 -1.98 -4.18 38.78
C ALA A 197 -2.24 -5.45 37.92
N SER A 198 -1.50 -5.65 36.85
CA SER A 198 -1.61 -6.85 36.00
C SER A 198 -0.65 -7.97 36.41
N GLU A 199 0.30 -7.72 37.33
CA GLU A 199 1.33 -8.67 37.74
C GLU A 199 0.75 -9.92 38.42
N GLU A 200 -0.32 -9.77 39.22
CA GLU A 200 -1.00 -10.91 39.85
C GLU A 200 -1.60 -11.85 38.80
N LEU A 201 -2.15 -11.31 37.70
CA LEU A 201 -2.65 -12.11 36.61
C LEU A 201 -1.49 -12.79 35.86
N MET A 202 -0.45 -12.06 35.51
CA MET A 202 0.73 -12.59 34.83
C MET A 202 1.40 -13.71 35.61
N SER A 203 1.61 -13.51 36.92
CA SER A 203 2.20 -14.53 37.81
C SER A 203 1.32 -15.77 37.97
N SER A 204 -0.01 -15.61 37.93
CA SER A 204 -0.95 -16.74 38.01
C SER A 204 -0.90 -17.64 36.78
N LEU A 205 -0.42 -17.11 35.63
CA LEU A 205 -0.25 -17.83 34.37
C LEU A 205 1.09 -18.58 34.30
N SER A 206 2.13 -18.01 34.89
CA SER A 206 3.47 -18.64 34.98
C SER A 206 3.49 -19.88 35.90
N SER A 207 2.44 -20.12 36.70
CA SER A 207 2.32 -21.30 37.53
C SER A 207 1.76 -22.55 36.84
N SER A 208 1.41 -22.48 35.57
CA SER A 208 1.11 -23.62 34.69
C SER A 208 2.40 -24.38 34.35
N GLU A 209 2.29 -25.67 33.98
CA GLU A 209 3.44 -26.56 33.74
C GLU A 209 4.38 -26.06 32.60
N GLU A 210 3.96 -25.04 31.86
CA GLU A 210 4.78 -24.38 30.81
C GLU A 210 5.14 -22.96 31.27
N PRO A 211 6.44 -22.58 31.24
CA PRO A 211 6.85 -21.22 31.54
C PRO A 211 6.26 -20.23 30.50
N LEU A 212 5.89 -19.04 30.99
CA LEU A 212 5.43 -17.98 30.10
C LEU A 212 6.61 -17.51 29.26
N MET A 213 6.55 -17.77 27.96
CA MET A 213 7.56 -17.28 27.03
C MET A 213 7.35 -15.78 26.81
N LEU A 214 8.33 -14.99 27.24
CA LEU A 214 8.29 -13.54 27.06
C LEU A 214 8.83 -13.19 25.68
N SER A 215 8.11 -12.35 24.98
CA SER A 215 8.48 -11.84 23.66
C SER A 215 8.50 -10.32 23.68
N TYR A 216 9.52 -9.75 23.03
CA TYR A 216 9.69 -8.30 22.91
C TYR A 216 9.72 -7.89 21.47
N SER A 217 9.03 -6.81 21.15
CA SER A 217 9.20 -6.09 19.88
C SER A 217 10.23 -4.98 20.10
N VAL A 218 11.25 -4.93 19.27
CA VAL A 218 12.35 -3.99 19.37
C VAL A 218 12.53 -3.25 18.05
N LEU A 219 12.27 -1.95 18.05
CA LEU A 219 12.54 -1.10 16.89
C LEU A 219 14.02 -0.70 16.89
N VAL A 220 14.70 -0.93 15.76
CA VAL A 220 16.09 -0.53 15.56
C VAL A 220 16.19 0.47 14.40
N PRO A 221 17.31 1.25 14.32
CA PRO A 221 17.55 2.07 13.13
C PRO A 221 17.65 1.20 11.87
N PRO A 222 17.09 1.62 10.72
CA PRO A 222 17.15 0.83 9.48
C PRO A 222 18.57 0.49 9.00
N THR A 223 19.59 1.27 9.41
CA THR A 223 21.00 1.03 9.13
C THR A 223 21.59 -0.14 9.91
N ASP A 224 20.95 -0.57 11.00
CA ASP A 224 21.38 -1.61 11.93
C ASP A 224 20.42 -2.81 11.97
N ALA A 225 19.63 -2.99 10.91
CA ALA A 225 18.55 -3.99 10.82
C ALA A 225 19.06 -5.43 10.51
N ASP A 226 20.23 -5.80 11.04
CA ASP A 226 20.78 -7.15 10.95
C ASP A 226 20.59 -7.89 12.30
N PRO A 227 19.75 -8.95 12.36
CA PRO A 227 19.44 -9.69 13.58
C PRO A 227 20.69 -10.33 14.22
N ASP A 228 21.61 -10.86 13.39
CA ASP A 228 22.82 -11.53 13.89
C ASP A 228 23.76 -10.55 14.60
N SER A 229 23.94 -9.37 14.03
CA SER A 229 24.71 -8.29 14.65
C SER A 229 24.06 -7.79 15.94
N PHE A 230 22.74 -7.71 15.99
CA PHE A 230 22.00 -7.34 17.20
C PHE A 230 22.17 -8.41 18.28
N LEU A 231 21.95 -9.68 17.95
CA LEU A 231 22.16 -10.81 18.87
C LEU A 231 23.59 -10.87 19.40
N TYR A 232 24.61 -10.63 18.56
CA TYR A 232 26.00 -10.57 18.99
C TYR A 232 26.24 -9.46 20.01
N ARG A 233 25.70 -8.26 19.81
CA ARG A 233 25.79 -7.16 20.78
C ARG A 233 25.11 -7.52 22.09
N LEU A 234 23.91 -8.11 22.04
CA LEU A 234 23.15 -8.56 23.20
C LEU A 234 23.90 -9.65 23.96
N ALA A 235 24.45 -10.65 23.27
CA ALA A 235 25.24 -11.75 23.84
C ALA A 235 26.47 -11.26 24.60
N SER A 236 27.10 -10.18 24.17
CA SER A 236 28.28 -9.61 24.86
C SER A 236 28.01 -9.14 26.29
N ALA A 237 26.73 -8.88 26.61
CA ALA A 237 26.26 -8.43 27.92
C ALA A 237 25.47 -9.52 28.71
N SER A 238 25.32 -10.72 28.17
CA SER A 238 24.43 -11.79 28.66
C SER A 238 24.71 -12.21 30.10
N TRP A 239 25.96 -12.10 30.56
CA TRP A 239 26.35 -12.38 31.94
C TRP A 239 25.62 -11.49 32.98
N ARG A 240 25.08 -10.35 32.57
CA ARG A 240 24.37 -9.41 33.47
C ARG A 240 22.98 -9.89 33.84
N TRP A 241 22.38 -10.70 33.00
CA TRP A 241 21.04 -11.26 33.19
C TRP A 241 21.04 -12.79 33.30
N GLY A 242 22.23 -13.36 33.59
CA GLY A 242 22.38 -14.77 33.98
C GLY A 242 22.50 -15.77 32.84
N ALA A 243 22.62 -15.32 31.58
CA ALA A 243 22.77 -16.23 30.47
C ALA A 243 24.25 -16.40 30.03
N PRO A 244 24.68 -17.62 29.63
CA PRO A 244 25.99 -17.87 29.11
C PRO A 244 26.16 -17.24 27.72
N THR A 245 27.33 -16.68 27.45
CA THR A 245 27.63 -16.04 26.16
C THR A 245 27.78 -17.05 25.01
N GLU A 246 28.28 -18.26 25.33
CA GLU A 246 28.63 -19.27 24.32
C GLU A 246 27.41 -19.94 23.65
N ASN A 247 26.26 -20.00 24.33
CA ASN A 247 25.03 -20.66 23.83
C ASN A 247 23.83 -19.70 23.99
N ILE A 248 23.99 -18.46 23.58
CA ILE A 248 22.94 -17.44 23.73
C ILE A 248 21.65 -17.83 23.02
N ASP A 249 21.76 -18.57 21.91
CA ASP A 249 20.60 -19.02 21.09
C ASP A 249 19.67 -19.97 21.84
N GLU A 250 20.14 -20.62 22.93
CA GLU A 250 19.29 -21.43 23.79
C GLU A 250 18.42 -20.57 24.73
N PHE A 251 18.80 -19.31 24.94
CA PHE A 251 18.13 -18.37 25.86
C PHE A 251 17.33 -17.31 25.13
N VAL A 252 17.81 -16.85 23.99
CA VAL A 252 17.22 -15.72 23.25
C VAL A 252 17.23 -16.02 21.77
N SER A 253 16.07 -15.92 21.15
CA SER A 253 15.95 -15.92 19.69
C SER A 253 15.66 -14.50 19.20
N VAL A 254 16.40 -14.04 18.19
CA VAL A 254 16.19 -12.74 17.56
C VAL A 254 15.93 -12.96 16.08
N TRP A 255 14.79 -12.45 15.61
CA TRP A 255 14.47 -12.50 14.20
C TRP A 255 13.78 -11.21 13.77
N ARG A 256 13.90 -10.88 12.50
CA ARG A 256 13.25 -9.71 11.93
C ARG A 256 11.77 -10.02 11.73
N SER A 257 10.88 -9.23 12.36
CA SER A 257 9.43 -9.42 12.26
C SER A 257 8.83 -8.68 11.08
N ASP A 258 9.43 -7.58 10.64
CA ASP A 258 8.95 -6.81 9.51
C ASP A 258 9.31 -7.52 8.19
N ASP A 259 8.31 -8.01 7.51
CA ASP A 259 8.44 -8.63 6.18
C ASP A 259 8.55 -7.59 5.04
N SER A 260 9.00 -6.36 5.37
CA SER A 260 9.01 -5.24 4.42
C SER A 260 9.79 -5.58 3.14
N GLU A 261 10.93 -6.27 3.23
CA GLU A 261 11.73 -6.66 2.06
C GLU A 261 11.02 -7.71 1.20
N ALA A 262 10.40 -8.73 1.80
CA ALA A 262 9.66 -9.76 1.08
C ALA A 262 8.38 -9.19 0.44
N VAL A 263 7.71 -8.28 1.12
CA VAL A 263 6.55 -7.55 0.60
C VAL A 263 6.95 -6.67 -0.58
N ASP A 264 8.04 -5.91 -0.47
CA ASP A 264 8.55 -5.05 -1.54
C ASP A 264 8.96 -5.87 -2.77
N GLU A 265 9.61 -7.02 -2.57
CA GLU A 265 9.98 -7.93 -3.66
C GLU A 265 8.73 -8.51 -4.35
N MET A 266 7.75 -9.00 -3.58
CA MET A 266 6.50 -9.53 -4.11
C MET A 266 5.70 -8.46 -4.88
N LEU A 267 5.59 -7.24 -4.35
CA LEU A 267 4.95 -6.11 -5.02
C LEU A 267 5.72 -5.70 -6.28
N GLY A 268 7.05 -5.79 -6.26
CA GLY A 268 7.91 -5.59 -7.43
C GLY A 268 7.59 -6.56 -8.56
N TYR A 269 7.47 -7.86 -8.29
CA TYR A 269 7.07 -8.86 -9.28
C TYR A 269 5.64 -8.63 -9.78
N LEU A 270 4.70 -8.32 -8.89
CA LEU A 270 3.32 -8.03 -9.26
C LEU A 270 3.25 -6.79 -10.18
N SER A 271 3.92 -5.71 -9.82
CA SER A 271 3.93 -4.47 -10.60
C SER A 271 4.58 -4.69 -11.99
N MET A 272 5.64 -5.49 -12.08
CA MET A 272 6.27 -5.86 -13.34
C MET A 272 5.31 -6.67 -14.24
N GLY A 273 4.57 -7.61 -13.67
CA GLY A 273 3.54 -8.37 -14.39
C GLY A 273 2.41 -7.47 -14.90
N LEU A 274 1.91 -6.59 -14.05
CA LEU A 274 0.87 -5.63 -14.39
C LEU A 274 1.33 -4.63 -15.47
N LEU A 275 2.56 -4.13 -15.39
CA LEU A 275 3.16 -3.28 -16.42
C LEU A 275 3.29 -4.02 -17.76
N GLY A 276 3.57 -5.34 -17.74
CA GLY A 276 3.55 -6.17 -18.94
C GLY A 276 2.17 -6.17 -19.61
N VAL A 277 1.11 -6.40 -18.86
CA VAL A 277 -0.28 -6.36 -19.35
C VAL A 277 -0.64 -4.97 -19.86
N ALA A 278 -0.31 -3.91 -19.12
CA ALA A 278 -0.55 -2.53 -19.53
C ALA A 278 0.19 -2.19 -20.84
N SER A 279 1.43 -2.66 -21.01
CA SER A 279 2.22 -2.47 -22.22
C SER A 279 1.57 -3.15 -23.45
N ILE A 280 1.07 -4.37 -23.30
CA ILE A 280 0.36 -5.09 -24.36
C ILE A 280 -0.92 -4.34 -24.74
N THR A 281 -1.67 -3.86 -23.75
CA THR A 281 -2.91 -3.10 -23.96
C THR A 281 -2.63 -1.76 -24.68
N LEU A 282 -1.54 -1.08 -24.28
CA LEU A 282 -1.09 0.16 -24.91
C LEU A 282 -0.65 -0.07 -26.36
N LEU A 283 0.09 -1.15 -26.65
CA LEU A 283 0.46 -1.54 -28.01
C LEU A 283 -0.77 -1.83 -28.87
N THR A 284 -1.77 -2.50 -28.32
CA THR A 284 -3.03 -2.75 -29.02
C THR A 284 -3.76 -1.44 -29.34
N GLY A 285 -3.79 -0.49 -28.41
CA GLY A 285 -4.30 0.86 -28.62
C GLY A 285 -3.51 1.61 -29.72
N LEU A 286 -2.19 1.55 -29.69
CA LEU A 286 -1.30 2.13 -30.72
C LEU A 286 -1.62 1.59 -32.12
N LEU A 287 -1.78 0.27 -32.25
CA LEU A 287 -2.14 -0.35 -33.53
C LEU A 287 -3.51 0.13 -34.03
N GLY A 288 -4.47 0.30 -33.14
CA GLY A 288 -5.79 0.86 -33.45
C GLY A 288 -5.69 2.26 -34.05
N VAL A 289 -4.96 3.15 -33.38
CA VAL A 289 -4.74 4.54 -33.85
C VAL A 289 -3.99 4.58 -35.19
N LEU A 290 -2.95 3.76 -35.30
CA LEU A 290 -2.15 3.67 -36.55
C LEU A 290 -3.01 3.22 -37.72
N ASN A 291 -3.85 2.22 -37.56
CA ASN A 291 -4.76 1.75 -38.59
C ASN A 291 -5.72 2.85 -39.04
N VAL A 292 -6.31 3.57 -38.09
CA VAL A 292 -7.23 4.67 -38.44
C VAL A 292 -6.49 5.84 -39.08
N GLY A 293 -5.31 6.21 -38.57
CA GLY A 293 -4.46 7.25 -39.16
C GLY A 293 -4.11 6.94 -40.61
N LEU A 294 -3.79 5.67 -40.92
CA LEU A 294 -3.50 5.25 -42.32
C LEU A 294 -4.73 5.37 -43.23
N VAL A 295 -5.90 5.02 -42.75
CA VAL A 295 -7.15 5.15 -43.53
C VAL A 295 -7.50 6.63 -43.70
N THR A 296 -7.41 7.45 -42.68
CA THR A 296 -7.69 8.89 -42.72
C THR A 296 -6.79 9.59 -43.76
N VAL A 297 -5.48 9.32 -43.76
CA VAL A 297 -4.55 9.87 -44.74
C VAL A 297 -4.92 9.43 -46.18
N ARG A 298 -5.38 8.18 -46.35
CA ARG A 298 -5.83 7.67 -47.66
C ARG A 298 -7.08 8.41 -48.16
N GLU A 299 -8.06 8.63 -47.30
CA GLU A 299 -9.32 9.33 -47.62
C GLU A 299 -9.09 10.82 -47.91
N ARG A 300 -8.17 11.46 -47.17
CA ARG A 300 -7.83 12.90 -47.37
C ARG A 300 -6.71 13.16 -48.38
N ARG A 301 -6.36 12.16 -49.18
CA ARG A 301 -5.24 12.24 -50.14
C ARG A 301 -5.40 13.40 -51.10
N ARG A 302 -6.63 13.66 -51.59
CA ARG A 302 -6.95 14.77 -52.50
C ARG A 302 -6.78 16.13 -51.83
N GLU A 303 -7.24 16.30 -50.60
CA GLU A 303 -7.03 17.53 -49.83
C GLU A 303 -5.55 17.82 -49.61
N LEU A 304 -4.77 16.80 -49.20
CA LEU A 304 -3.33 16.94 -48.97
C LEU A 304 -2.57 17.28 -50.31
N ALA A 305 -3.00 16.71 -51.42
CA ALA A 305 -2.47 17.04 -52.74
C ALA A 305 -2.79 18.50 -53.13
N THR A 306 -3.99 18.98 -52.84
CA THR A 306 -4.40 20.38 -53.08
C THR A 306 -3.56 21.37 -52.25
N TYR A 307 -3.32 21.09 -50.96
CA TYR A 307 -2.45 21.92 -50.11
C TYR A 307 -1.00 22.00 -50.68
N ARG A 308 -0.47 20.88 -51.17
CA ARG A 308 0.84 20.87 -51.82
C ARG A 308 0.86 21.69 -53.12
N ALA A 309 -0.18 21.58 -53.92
CA ALA A 309 -0.31 22.36 -55.18
C ALA A 309 -0.40 23.87 -54.88
N LEU A 310 -0.98 24.27 -53.73
CA LEU A 310 -1.06 25.65 -53.23
C LEU A 310 0.24 26.12 -52.55
N GLY A 311 1.32 25.30 -52.53
CA GLY A 311 2.63 25.69 -52.02
C GLY A 311 2.94 25.30 -50.58
N ALA A 312 2.12 24.44 -49.95
CA ALA A 312 2.44 23.93 -48.62
C ALA A 312 3.70 23.04 -48.65
N SER A 313 4.64 23.27 -47.73
CA SER A 313 5.84 22.44 -47.59
C SER A 313 5.51 21.03 -47.09
N SER A 314 6.30 20.05 -47.53
CA SER A 314 6.17 18.67 -47.04
C SER A 314 6.27 18.57 -45.51
N LEU A 315 7.14 19.39 -44.92
CA LEU A 315 7.31 19.44 -43.46
C LEU A 315 6.04 19.97 -42.74
N THR A 316 5.37 20.98 -43.32
CA THR A 316 4.13 21.54 -42.78
C THR A 316 3.02 20.48 -42.72
N LEU A 317 2.87 19.67 -43.77
CA LEU A 317 1.89 18.59 -43.82
C LEU A 317 2.24 17.45 -42.85
N PHE A 318 3.54 17.12 -42.76
CA PHE A 318 4.02 16.13 -41.78
C PHE A 318 3.65 16.55 -40.35
N VAL A 319 4.04 17.76 -39.96
CA VAL A 319 3.76 18.32 -38.63
C VAL A 319 2.26 18.39 -38.37
N ALA A 320 1.44 18.78 -39.37
CA ALA A 320 -0.01 18.84 -39.20
C ALA A 320 -0.61 17.46 -38.91
N VAL A 321 -0.24 16.41 -39.65
CA VAL A 321 -0.75 15.05 -39.44
C VAL A 321 -0.29 14.47 -38.07
N VAL A 322 0.98 14.67 -37.69
CA VAL A 322 1.50 14.22 -36.41
C VAL A 322 0.81 14.96 -35.26
N THR A 323 0.67 16.27 -35.35
CA THR A 323 0.00 17.08 -34.34
C THR A 323 -1.46 16.66 -34.17
N GLU A 324 -2.18 16.37 -35.27
CA GLU A 324 -3.55 15.85 -35.22
C GLU A 324 -3.62 14.53 -34.42
N ALA A 325 -2.71 13.58 -34.70
CA ALA A 325 -2.66 12.31 -33.98
C ALA A 325 -2.34 12.50 -32.48
N VAL A 326 -1.39 13.37 -32.14
CA VAL A 326 -1.03 13.67 -30.74
C VAL A 326 -2.20 14.32 -30.00
N VAL A 327 -2.87 15.30 -30.62
CA VAL A 327 -4.03 15.97 -29.99
C VAL A 327 -5.15 14.97 -29.70
N VAL A 328 -5.49 14.12 -30.68
CA VAL A 328 -6.54 13.09 -30.49
C VAL A 328 -6.15 12.13 -29.36
N SER A 329 -4.88 11.69 -29.32
CA SER A 329 -4.40 10.77 -28.28
C SER A 329 -4.39 11.41 -26.89
N VAL A 330 -3.97 12.68 -26.77
CA VAL A 330 -3.98 13.41 -25.49
C VAL A 330 -5.40 13.65 -25.00
N VAL A 331 -6.34 14.00 -25.89
CA VAL A 331 -7.76 14.13 -25.52
C VAL A 331 -8.33 12.77 -25.06
N ALA A 332 -8.02 11.68 -25.76
CA ALA A 332 -8.40 10.34 -25.32
C ALA A 332 -7.77 9.97 -23.96
N GLY A 333 -6.50 10.33 -23.75
CA GLY A 333 -5.81 10.17 -22.47
C GLY A 333 -6.46 10.96 -21.33
N ALA A 334 -6.89 12.21 -21.60
CA ALA A 334 -7.61 13.01 -20.62
C ALA A 334 -8.99 12.40 -20.27
N ILE A 335 -9.69 11.84 -21.26
CA ILE A 335 -10.94 11.10 -21.03
C ILE A 335 -10.66 9.85 -20.18
N ALA A 336 -9.61 9.07 -20.51
CA ALA A 336 -9.21 7.91 -19.74
C ALA A 336 -8.90 8.27 -18.28
N LEU A 337 -8.13 9.34 -18.05
CA LEU A 337 -7.82 9.84 -16.72
C LEU A 337 -9.09 10.23 -15.95
N THR A 338 -10.02 10.93 -16.59
CA THR A 338 -11.28 11.32 -15.96
C THR A 338 -12.10 10.10 -15.55
N LEU A 339 -12.14 9.07 -16.39
CA LEU A 339 -12.83 7.81 -16.08
C LEU A 339 -12.12 7.05 -14.96
N CYS A 340 -10.79 7.04 -14.92
CA CYS A 340 -10.02 6.43 -13.83
C CYS A 340 -10.22 7.17 -12.50
N LEU A 341 -10.25 8.50 -12.51
CA LEU A 341 -10.56 9.30 -11.32
C LEU A 341 -11.97 9.02 -10.78
N ALA A 342 -12.96 8.97 -11.67
CA ALA A 342 -14.32 8.63 -11.28
C ALA A 342 -14.43 7.17 -10.78
N GLY A 343 -13.72 6.25 -11.45
CA GLY A 343 -13.66 4.85 -11.04
C GLY A 343 -12.98 4.67 -9.68
N ALA A 344 -11.86 5.34 -9.44
CA ALA A 344 -11.16 5.32 -8.16
C ALA A 344 -12.05 5.84 -7.02
N TRP A 345 -12.78 6.94 -7.24
CA TRP A 345 -13.73 7.45 -6.27
C TRP A 345 -14.85 6.46 -5.95
N VAL A 346 -15.40 5.78 -6.97
CA VAL A 346 -16.43 4.75 -6.75
C VAL A 346 -15.88 3.57 -5.97
N VAL A 347 -14.66 3.10 -6.31
CA VAL A 347 -13.99 2.01 -5.60
C VAL A 347 -13.70 2.42 -4.17
N ASP A 348 -13.22 3.64 -3.92
CA ASP A 348 -12.95 4.17 -2.59
C ASP A 348 -14.21 4.11 -1.70
N VAL A 349 -15.34 4.62 -2.19
CA VAL A 349 -16.62 4.59 -1.45
C VAL A 349 -17.09 3.16 -1.16
N LEU A 350 -16.89 2.23 -2.08
CA LEU A 350 -17.34 0.84 -1.92
C LEU A 350 -16.37 0.01 -1.07
N ALA A 351 -15.09 0.30 -1.15
CA ALA A 351 -14.04 -0.45 -0.46
C ALA A 351 -13.69 0.11 0.93
N SER A 352 -14.08 1.36 1.23
CA SER A 352 -13.79 2.00 2.52
C SER A 352 -14.13 1.16 3.77
N PRO A 353 -15.20 0.32 3.79
CA PRO A 353 -15.46 -0.54 4.94
C PRO A 353 -14.49 -1.72 5.10
N TYR A 354 -13.66 -1.98 4.08
CA TYR A 354 -12.75 -3.14 4.03
C TYR A 354 -11.27 -2.71 4.00
N LEU A 355 -11.01 -1.42 3.94
CA LEU A 355 -9.66 -0.87 3.94
C LEU A 355 -9.35 -0.28 5.31
N PRO A 356 -8.07 -0.32 5.75
CA PRO A 356 -7.64 0.43 6.92
C PRO A 356 -8.06 1.90 6.81
N SER A 357 -8.44 2.51 7.94
CA SER A 357 -9.06 3.85 7.99
C SER A 357 -8.22 4.96 7.34
N ASP A 358 -6.92 4.75 7.22
CA ASP A 358 -5.95 5.68 6.62
C ASP A 358 -5.56 5.35 5.17
N VAL A 359 -6.05 4.22 4.62
CA VAL A 359 -5.80 3.81 3.23
C VAL A 359 -7.00 4.17 2.36
N SER A 360 -6.82 5.16 1.47
CA SER A 360 -7.84 5.60 0.52
C SER A 360 -7.46 5.25 -0.92
N VAL A 361 -8.45 5.02 -1.76
CA VAL A 361 -8.28 4.71 -3.18
C VAL A 361 -8.32 6.01 -3.99
N PHE A 362 -7.17 6.46 -4.47
CA PHE A 362 -7.08 7.62 -5.36
C PHE A 362 -6.06 7.37 -6.47
N VAL A 363 -6.19 8.11 -7.57
CA VAL A 363 -5.21 8.07 -8.65
C VAL A 363 -4.01 8.93 -8.27
N PRO A 364 -2.81 8.37 -8.06
CA PRO A 364 -1.64 9.16 -7.71
C PRO A 364 -1.22 10.08 -8.86
N PRO A 365 -0.64 11.26 -8.58
CA PRO A 365 -0.18 12.20 -9.59
C PRO A 365 0.78 11.58 -10.62
N GLU A 366 1.61 10.63 -10.19
CA GLU A 366 2.55 9.88 -11.01
C GLU A 366 1.80 9.05 -12.06
N ALA A 367 0.72 8.36 -11.69
CA ALA A 367 -0.12 7.59 -12.62
C ALA A 367 -0.78 8.49 -13.67
N ALA A 368 -1.26 9.67 -13.25
CA ALA A 368 -1.84 10.66 -14.16
C ALA A 368 -0.80 11.18 -15.16
N LEU A 369 0.41 11.51 -14.70
CA LEU A 369 1.51 11.97 -15.55
C LEU A 369 1.97 10.89 -16.51
N VAL A 370 2.17 9.66 -16.03
CA VAL A 370 2.55 8.51 -16.88
C VAL A 370 1.49 8.25 -17.94
N GLY A 371 0.20 8.29 -17.57
CA GLY A 371 -0.90 8.11 -18.51
C GLY A 371 -0.94 9.17 -19.60
N LEU A 372 -0.85 10.46 -19.24
CA LEU A 372 -0.86 11.55 -20.22
C LEU A 372 0.40 11.60 -21.08
N ALA A 373 1.58 11.32 -20.50
CA ALA A 373 2.84 11.23 -21.27
C ALA A 373 2.78 10.05 -22.26
N SER A 374 2.25 8.90 -21.84
CA SER A 374 2.04 7.73 -22.70
C SER A 374 1.05 8.04 -23.84
N ALA A 375 -0.01 8.81 -23.55
CA ALA A 375 -0.96 9.27 -24.57
C ALA A 375 -0.26 10.10 -25.65
N ALA A 376 0.54 11.08 -25.24
CA ALA A 376 1.29 11.91 -26.16
C ALA A 376 2.31 11.10 -26.98
N PHE A 377 3.00 10.16 -26.35
CA PHE A 377 3.97 9.27 -26.99
C PHE A 377 3.31 8.33 -28.00
N VAL A 378 2.18 7.71 -27.66
CA VAL A 378 1.39 6.87 -28.56
C VAL A 378 0.91 7.67 -29.75
N GLY A 379 0.39 8.89 -29.53
CA GLY A 379 -0.03 9.79 -30.59
C GLY A 379 1.09 10.17 -31.52
N LEU A 380 2.28 10.44 -30.97
CA LEU A 380 3.48 10.74 -31.78
C LEU A 380 3.87 9.55 -32.67
N LEU A 381 4.00 8.36 -32.09
CA LEU A 381 4.36 7.14 -32.84
C LEU A 381 3.30 6.78 -33.88
N ALA A 382 2.02 6.83 -33.50
CA ALA A 382 0.93 6.55 -34.43
C ALA A 382 0.79 7.55 -35.56
N GLY A 383 1.21 8.82 -35.35
CA GLY A 383 1.19 9.87 -36.35
C GLY A 383 2.34 9.82 -37.33
N ILE A 384 3.52 9.34 -36.94
CA ILE A 384 4.73 9.34 -37.77
C ILE A 384 4.55 8.52 -39.06
N ILE A 385 4.04 7.28 -38.95
CA ILE A 385 3.91 6.38 -40.10
C ILE A 385 2.92 6.90 -41.15
N PRO A 386 1.68 7.32 -40.78
CA PRO A 386 0.74 7.95 -41.71
C PRO A 386 1.30 9.23 -42.36
N ALA A 387 1.92 10.09 -41.52
CA ALA A 387 2.52 11.34 -42.01
C ALA A 387 3.62 11.09 -43.06
N TRP A 388 4.48 10.09 -42.80
CA TRP A 388 5.53 9.74 -43.75
C TRP A 388 4.97 9.18 -45.09
N ARG A 389 3.91 8.37 -45.02
CA ARG A 389 3.21 7.89 -46.21
C ARG A 389 2.54 9.02 -46.98
N ALA A 390 1.96 10.01 -46.30
CA ALA A 390 1.39 11.20 -46.91
C ALA A 390 2.42 12.00 -47.72
N LEU A 391 3.66 12.08 -47.24
CA LEU A 391 4.76 12.77 -47.92
C LEU A 391 5.19 12.10 -49.25
N ARG A 392 5.11 10.76 -49.33
CA ARG A 392 5.51 9.98 -50.50
C ARG A 392 4.44 9.94 -51.58
N ALA A 393 3.22 10.40 -51.33
CA ALA A 393 2.17 10.45 -52.33
C ALA A 393 2.48 11.51 -53.41
N SER A 394 2.44 11.09 -54.67
CA SER A 394 2.65 12.03 -55.78
C SER A 394 1.46 12.95 -55.95
N VAL A 395 1.72 14.27 -56.13
CA VAL A 395 0.69 15.31 -56.32
C VAL A 395 -0.15 15.01 -57.56
N VAL A 396 0.50 14.51 -58.63
CA VAL A 396 -0.15 14.19 -59.93
C VAL A 396 -1.12 13.01 -59.80
N ALA A 397 -0.78 11.98 -59.00
CA ALA A 397 -1.68 10.84 -58.79
C ALA A 397 -2.88 11.21 -57.90
N GLY A 398 -2.71 12.12 -56.91
CA GLY A 398 -3.79 12.56 -56.04
C GLY A 398 -4.80 13.53 -56.67
N LEU A 399 -4.47 14.17 -57.79
CA LEU A 399 -5.37 15.04 -58.55
C LEU A 399 -6.10 14.30 -59.67
N ARG A 400 -5.68 13.05 -59.99
CA ARG A 400 -6.28 12.23 -61.08
C ARG A 400 -7.35 11.25 -60.55
N GLU A 401 -7.38 10.93 -59.26
CA GLU A 401 -8.45 10.21 -58.58
C GLU A 401 -9.54 11.19 -58.10
#